data_2ed542a9725c6583749efdab0c50148a
#
_entry.id   2ed542a9725c6583749efdab0c50148a
#
_cell.length_a   1.000
_cell.length_b   1.000
_cell.length_c   1.000
_cell.angle_alpha   90.00
_cell.angle_beta   90.00
_cell.angle_gamma   90.00
#
_symmetry.space_group_name_H-M   'P 1'
#
loop_
_entity.id
_entity.type
_entity.pdbx_description
1 polymer ?
#
loop_
_entity_poly.entity_id
_entity_poly.type
_entity_poly.pdbx_seq_one_letter_code
_entity_poly.pdbx_strand_id
1 'polypeptide(L)'
;MDFTDLIDLASERLGGAVLVANDDFFAPKENLLKLSAPIFVEGKYTDRGKWMDGWESRRRRTPGFDWCIIRLGLPGIVRGVVVDTSYFRGNYPEHCSIDGASFSNLPTEQELTSDTVQWVPLLPEMPLAGDSQNPFPIHYEERVTDLRFKIFPDGGVARLRVYGEVVPDWDQLKRAGGYIDLAAAENGALVLSCSDMFFGHRHNLIMPGRALNMSDGWETKRRRGPGHDWAIIKLGRPGQIHRVEVDTSHFKGNFPESCLLEACNATGLPAETLTDLSTAWTTVLPRTKLQAHTRHFFDQELLDAGVASHLRFSIFPDGGVSRLRVYGTLAE
;
A
#
# COMPACT_ATOMS: atom_id res chain seq x y z
N MET A 1 -14.41 4.63 5.79
CA MET A 1 -13.39 4.12 4.85
C MET A 1 -13.23 2.65 5.14
N ASP A 2 -13.32 1.79 4.13
CA ASP A 2 -13.05 0.35 4.27
C ASP A 2 -11.55 0.16 4.55
N PHE A 3 -11.15 -0.84 5.35
CA PHE A 3 -9.73 -1.08 5.62
C PHE A 3 -8.95 -1.44 4.34
N THR A 4 -9.59 -1.99 3.34
CA THR A 4 -8.99 -2.30 2.03
C THR A 4 -8.65 -1.06 1.19
N ASP A 5 -9.13 0.12 1.60
CA ASP A 5 -8.75 1.42 1.04
C ASP A 5 -7.40 1.94 1.56
N LEU A 6 -6.82 1.28 2.56
CA LEU A 6 -5.53 1.64 3.17
C LEU A 6 -4.35 1.07 2.37
N ILE A 7 -3.13 1.37 2.82
CA ILE A 7 -1.91 0.83 2.20
C ILE A 7 -1.74 -0.65 2.59
N ASP A 8 -1.42 -1.50 1.61
CA ASP A 8 -0.99 -2.88 1.87
C ASP A 8 0.45 -2.87 2.41
N LEU A 9 0.57 -2.90 3.73
CA LEU A 9 1.85 -2.81 4.46
C LEU A 9 2.81 -3.96 4.15
N ALA A 10 2.28 -5.13 3.75
CA ALA A 10 3.08 -6.32 3.43
C ALA A 10 3.48 -6.40 1.95
N SER A 11 3.07 -5.44 1.12
CA SER A 11 3.34 -5.45 -0.32
C SER A 11 4.83 -5.62 -0.63
N GLU A 12 5.19 -6.57 -1.50
CA GLU A 12 6.57 -6.73 -2.00
C GLU A 12 7.12 -5.45 -2.64
N ARG A 13 6.24 -4.63 -3.22
CA ARG A 13 6.59 -3.33 -3.80
C ARG A 13 7.11 -2.33 -2.76
N LEU A 14 6.68 -2.47 -1.51
CA LEU A 14 7.11 -1.66 -0.38
C LEU A 14 8.27 -2.30 0.39
N GLY A 15 8.77 -3.44 -0.07
CA GLY A 15 9.84 -4.18 0.60
C GLY A 15 9.33 -5.28 1.54
N GLY A 16 8.03 -5.59 1.52
CA GLY A 16 7.47 -6.71 2.26
C GLY A 16 8.05 -8.05 1.79
N ALA A 17 8.33 -8.94 2.73
CA ALA A 17 8.96 -10.22 2.44
C ALA A 17 8.48 -11.32 3.39
N VAL A 18 8.27 -12.52 2.85
CA VAL A 18 8.10 -13.72 3.67
C VAL A 18 9.48 -14.30 3.95
N LEU A 19 9.94 -14.15 5.19
CA LEU A 19 11.30 -14.49 5.58
C LEU A 19 11.50 -15.98 5.73
N VAL A 20 10.62 -16.65 6.48
CA VAL A 20 10.72 -18.07 6.80
C VAL A 20 9.34 -18.70 6.86
N ALA A 21 9.24 -19.96 6.46
CA ALA A 21 8.08 -20.83 6.70
C ALA A 21 8.56 -22.17 7.23
N ASN A 22 7.73 -22.82 8.07
CA ASN A 22 8.07 -24.15 8.53
C ASN A 22 7.90 -25.24 7.44
N ASP A 23 7.05 -24.98 6.45
CA ASP A 23 6.87 -25.83 5.26
C ASP A 23 6.36 -25.00 4.07
N ASP A 24 7.01 -25.14 2.91
CA ASP A 24 6.61 -24.52 1.63
C ASP A 24 6.89 -25.49 0.46
N PHE A 25 6.70 -26.78 0.71
CA PHE A 25 7.10 -27.85 -0.18
C PHE A 25 6.39 -27.81 -1.53
N PHE A 26 5.06 -27.62 -1.58
CA PHE A 26 4.31 -27.65 -2.84
C PHE A 26 4.39 -26.33 -3.59
N ALA A 27 4.34 -25.20 -2.89
CA ALA A 27 4.46 -23.88 -3.50
C ALA A 27 5.16 -22.90 -2.55
N PRO A 28 6.09 -22.08 -3.08
CA PRO A 28 6.98 -21.26 -2.26
C PRO A 28 6.23 -20.13 -1.54
N LYS A 29 6.63 -19.85 -0.31
CA LYS A 29 6.05 -18.84 0.57
C LYS A 29 6.06 -17.43 -0.01
N GLU A 30 7.03 -17.11 -0.86
CA GLU A 30 7.18 -15.79 -1.48
C GLU A 30 5.97 -15.41 -2.35
N ASN A 31 5.23 -16.39 -2.84
CA ASN A 31 4.02 -16.13 -3.63
C ASN A 31 2.92 -15.39 -2.86
N LEU A 32 2.91 -15.47 -1.52
CA LEU A 32 1.90 -14.81 -0.68
C LEU A 32 1.81 -13.29 -0.91
N LEU A 33 2.94 -12.62 -1.15
CA LEU A 33 3.01 -11.16 -1.21
C LEU A 33 3.10 -10.60 -2.62
N LYS A 34 3.05 -11.44 -3.66
CA LYS A 34 3.05 -10.99 -5.06
C LYS A 34 1.97 -9.95 -5.32
N LEU A 35 2.31 -8.91 -6.08
CA LEU A 35 1.37 -7.85 -6.47
C LEU A 35 0.28 -8.36 -7.41
N SER A 36 0.64 -9.27 -8.31
CA SER A 36 -0.29 -9.82 -9.29
C SER A 36 -1.41 -10.62 -8.62
N ALA A 37 -2.61 -10.52 -9.16
CA ALA A 37 -3.68 -11.45 -8.80
C ALA A 37 -3.21 -12.90 -9.02
N PRO A 38 -3.67 -13.85 -8.18
CA PRO A 38 -3.33 -15.25 -8.37
C PRO A 38 -3.89 -15.75 -9.70
N ILE A 39 -3.17 -16.68 -10.33
CA ILE A 39 -3.57 -17.30 -11.59
C ILE A 39 -3.63 -18.82 -11.44
N PHE A 40 -4.45 -19.45 -12.25
CA PHE A 40 -4.51 -20.90 -12.39
C PHE A 40 -4.14 -21.29 -13.82
N VAL A 41 -3.23 -22.27 -13.95
CA VAL A 41 -2.84 -22.84 -15.24
C VAL A 41 -3.21 -24.32 -15.25
N GLU A 42 -4.22 -24.65 -16.04
CA GLU A 42 -4.69 -26.04 -16.17
C GLU A 42 -3.58 -26.95 -16.71
N GLY A 43 -3.46 -28.14 -16.14
CA GLY A 43 -2.47 -29.14 -16.57
C GLY A 43 -1.01 -28.82 -16.23
N LYS A 44 -0.74 -27.73 -15.52
CA LYS A 44 0.62 -27.41 -15.08
C LYS A 44 0.98 -28.18 -13.83
N TYR A 45 2.12 -28.87 -13.88
CA TYR A 45 2.70 -29.63 -12.76
C TYR A 45 4.15 -29.27 -12.56
N THR A 46 4.65 -29.51 -11.36
CA THR A 46 6.06 -29.49 -10.98
C THR A 46 6.48 -30.91 -10.61
N ASP A 47 7.76 -31.08 -10.28
CA ASP A 47 8.30 -32.31 -9.70
C ASP A 47 7.69 -32.65 -8.32
N ARG A 48 7.03 -31.69 -7.67
CA ARG A 48 6.39 -31.84 -6.35
C ARG A 48 4.87 -32.02 -6.41
N GLY A 49 4.25 -31.87 -7.58
CA GLY A 49 2.81 -32.03 -7.74
C GLY A 49 2.16 -30.98 -8.65
N LYS A 50 0.86 -30.78 -8.47
CA LYS A 50 0.11 -29.77 -9.22
C LYS A 50 0.64 -28.36 -8.88
N TRP A 51 0.94 -27.56 -9.91
CA TRP A 51 1.39 -26.20 -9.70
C TRP A 51 0.25 -25.30 -9.21
N MET A 52 0.49 -24.56 -8.14
CA MET A 52 -0.42 -23.56 -7.59
C MET A 52 0.30 -22.22 -7.43
N ASP A 53 -0.40 -21.11 -7.68
CA ASP A 53 0.13 -19.76 -7.52
C ASP A 53 -0.21 -19.22 -6.12
N GLY A 54 0.52 -19.71 -5.14
CA GLY A 54 0.37 -19.34 -3.74
C GLY A 54 1.46 -20.00 -2.89
N TRP A 55 1.36 -19.89 -1.58
CA TRP A 55 2.09 -20.69 -0.61
C TRP A 55 1.30 -21.95 -0.31
N GLU A 56 1.93 -23.13 -0.39
CA GLU A 56 1.28 -24.39 -0.09
C GLU A 56 2.22 -25.34 0.66
N SER A 57 1.81 -25.73 1.87
CA SER A 57 2.51 -26.68 2.72
C SER A 57 2.06 -28.12 2.47
N ARG A 58 2.84 -29.10 2.95
CA ARG A 58 2.48 -30.51 2.92
C ARG A 58 1.35 -30.81 3.89
N ARG A 59 0.54 -31.81 3.54
CA ARG A 59 -0.51 -32.29 4.44
C ARG A 59 0.10 -32.84 5.74
N ARG A 60 -0.28 -32.21 6.85
CA ARG A 60 0.12 -32.66 8.18
C ARG A 60 -0.58 -33.96 8.55
N ARG A 61 0.19 -34.85 9.13
CA ARG A 61 -0.32 -36.14 9.67
C ARG A 61 -0.24 -36.19 11.19
N THR A 62 0.20 -35.12 11.81
CA THR A 62 0.32 -34.92 13.25
C THR A 62 -0.40 -33.65 13.67
N PRO A 63 -0.95 -33.56 14.88
CA PRO A 63 -1.55 -32.32 15.37
C PRO A 63 -0.59 -31.13 15.27
N GLY A 64 -1.13 -29.94 15.00
CA GLY A 64 -0.37 -28.70 14.89
C GLY A 64 -0.84 -27.82 13.76
N PHE A 65 -0.02 -26.86 13.37
CA PHE A 65 -0.30 -25.88 12.34
C PHE A 65 0.98 -25.57 11.54
N ASP A 66 0.80 -25.05 10.34
CA ASP A 66 1.90 -24.50 9.56
C ASP A 66 1.91 -22.98 9.67
N TRP A 67 3.07 -22.38 9.49
CA TRP A 67 3.25 -20.96 9.70
C TRP A 67 4.34 -20.37 8.79
N CYS A 68 4.22 -19.08 8.56
CA CYS A 68 5.31 -18.29 8.00
C CYS A 68 5.46 -16.96 8.75
N ILE A 69 6.65 -16.38 8.68
CA ILE A 69 6.97 -15.07 9.24
C ILE A 69 7.14 -14.08 8.10
N ILE A 70 6.43 -12.97 8.20
CA ILE A 70 6.36 -11.92 7.20
C ILE A 70 6.89 -10.64 7.82
N ARG A 71 7.89 -10.04 7.18
CA ARG A 71 8.28 -8.67 7.45
C ARG A 71 7.43 -7.72 6.64
N LEU A 72 6.81 -6.76 7.31
CA LEU A 72 6.10 -5.69 6.62
C LEU A 72 7.09 -4.81 5.84
N GLY A 73 6.72 -4.39 4.65
CA GLY A 73 7.51 -3.43 3.87
C GLY A 73 7.50 -2.04 4.50
N LEU A 74 6.36 -1.68 5.09
CA LEU A 74 6.21 -0.48 5.89
C LEU A 74 5.64 -0.83 7.26
N PRO A 75 6.31 -0.41 8.35
CA PRO A 75 5.77 -0.59 9.68
C PRO A 75 4.50 0.26 9.87
N GLY A 76 3.53 -0.29 10.59
CA GLY A 76 2.27 0.45 10.76
C GLY A 76 1.30 -0.19 11.74
N ILE A 77 0.14 0.45 11.87
CA ILE A 77 -1.02 -0.07 12.60
C ILE A 77 -1.85 -0.88 11.62
N VAL A 78 -1.96 -2.18 11.85
CA VAL A 78 -2.74 -3.09 10.99
C VAL A 78 -4.22 -2.92 11.27
N ARG A 79 -5.00 -2.59 10.24
CA ARG A 79 -6.46 -2.37 10.32
C ARG A 79 -7.28 -3.53 9.77
N GLY A 80 -6.67 -4.37 8.95
CA GLY A 80 -7.32 -5.56 8.44
C GLY A 80 -6.42 -6.36 7.51
N VAL A 81 -6.83 -7.59 7.27
CA VAL A 81 -6.14 -8.50 6.36
C VAL A 81 -7.14 -9.14 5.41
N VAL A 82 -6.66 -9.51 4.22
CA VAL A 82 -7.40 -10.35 3.29
C VAL A 82 -6.56 -11.61 3.05
N VAL A 83 -7.09 -12.76 3.46
CA VAL A 83 -6.52 -14.07 3.17
C VAL A 83 -7.19 -14.61 1.92
N ASP A 84 -6.47 -14.62 0.82
CA ASP A 84 -6.98 -15.03 -0.50
C ASP A 84 -6.64 -16.51 -0.73
N THR A 85 -7.66 -17.34 -0.81
CA THR A 85 -7.55 -18.78 -1.09
C THR A 85 -7.95 -19.12 -2.54
N SER A 86 -7.96 -18.14 -3.45
CA SER A 86 -8.33 -18.35 -4.87
C SER A 86 -7.62 -19.54 -5.46
N TYR A 87 -8.40 -20.39 -6.14
CA TYR A 87 -7.99 -21.66 -6.75
C TYR A 87 -7.64 -22.80 -5.79
N PHE A 88 -7.54 -22.57 -4.49
CA PHE A 88 -7.41 -23.63 -3.48
C PHE A 88 -8.79 -24.07 -3.04
N ARG A 89 -9.35 -25.11 -3.70
CA ARG A 89 -10.75 -25.55 -3.49
C ARG A 89 -10.90 -26.64 -2.44
N GLY A 90 -9.95 -27.59 -2.40
CA GLY A 90 -9.97 -28.71 -1.47
C GLY A 90 -8.73 -28.82 -0.61
N ASN A 91 -7.76 -27.97 -0.86
CA ASN A 91 -6.44 -27.91 -0.21
C ASN A 91 -6.18 -26.55 0.44
N TYR A 92 -7.23 -25.76 0.73
CA TYR A 92 -7.13 -24.56 1.54
C TYR A 92 -7.12 -24.92 3.02
N PRO A 93 -6.52 -24.08 3.89
CA PRO A 93 -6.56 -24.29 5.34
C PRO A 93 -7.97 -24.11 5.89
N GLU A 94 -8.38 -24.92 6.87
CA GLU A 94 -9.69 -24.77 7.52
C GLU A 94 -9.80 -23.45 8.29
N HIS A 95 -8.68 -23.03 8.94
CA HIS A 95 -8.61 -21.79 9.71
C HIS A 95 -7.25 -21.09 9.53
N CYS A 96 -7.21 -19.83 9.92
CA CYS A 96 -5.96 -19.08 10.05
C CYS A 96 -5.96 -18.22 11.30
N SER A 97 -4.77 -17.79 11.74
CA SER A 97 -4.57 -16.74 12.74
C SER A 97 -3.34 -15.90 12.43
N ILE A 98 -3.26 -14.71 13.01
CA ILE A 98 -2.12 -13.80 12.80
C ILE A 98 -1.70 -13.22 14.14
N ASP A 99 -0.41 -13.34 14.43
CA ASP A 99 0.24 -12.61 15.51
C ASP A 99 1.12 -11.50 14.92
N GLY A 100 1.30 -10.43 15.67
CA GLY A 100 2.20 -9.32 15.34
C GLY A 100 3.32 -9.16 16.33
N ALA A 101 4.42 -8.59 15.87
CA ALA A 101 5.51 -8.12 16.74
C ALA A 101 6.07 -6.79 16.23
N SER A 102 6.66 -6.00 17.14
CA SER A 102 7.28 -4.73 16.80
C SER A 102 8.73 -4.71 17.26
N PHE A 103 9.63 -4.47 16.32
CA PHE A 103 11.05 -4.38 16.57
C PHE A 103 11.55 -2.98 16.25
N SER A 104 12.51 -2.48 17.02
CA SER A 104 13.20 -1.20 16.78
C SER A 104 14.30 -1.35 15.73
N ASN A 105 14.90 -2.53 15.63
CA ASN A 105 15.92 -2.89 14.65
C ASN A 105 15.40 -4.03 13.76
N LEU A 106 16.07 -4.30 12.66
CA LEU A 106 15.74 -5.43 11.78
C LEU A 106 16.23 -6.74 12.44
N PRO A 107 15.33 -7.58 12.99
CA PRO A 107 15.71 -8.86 13.54
C PRO A 107 16.12 -9.85 12.44
N THR A 108 17.04 -10.74 12.77
CA THR A 108 17.41 -11.88 11.93
C THR A 108 16.31 -12.96 11.94
N GLU A 109 16.33 -13.87 10.98
CA GLU A 109 15.39 -15.01 10.95
C GLU A 109 15.51 -15.88 12.23
N GLN A 110 16.73 -16.05 12.72
CA GLN A 110 16.97 -16.81 13.96
C GLN A 110 16.35 -16.13 15.18
N GLU A 111 16.44 -14.83 15.28
CA GLU A 111 15.78 -14.07 16.35
C GLU A 111 14.27 -14.17 16.25
N LEU A 112 13.70 -14.05 15.03
CA LEU A 112 12.26 -14.13 14.78
C LEU A 112 11.66 -15.51 15.09
N THR A 113 12.45 -16.57 14.94
CA THR A 113 12.01 -17.95 15.23
C THR A 113 12.26 -18.40 16.66
N SER A 114 12.88 -17.56 17.48
CA SER A 114 13.16 -17.87 18.88
C SER A 114 11.91 -17.79 19.76
N ASP A 115 11.89 -18.55 20.85
CA ASP A 115 10.81 -18.50 21.84
C ASP A 115 10.78 -17.21 22.67
N THR A 116 11.79 -16.33 22.49
CA THR A 116 11.88 -15.06 23.20
C THR A 116 11.06 -13.94 22.58
N VAL A 117 10.60 -14.12 21.33
CA VAL A 117 9.78 -13.12 20.65
C VAL A 117 8.41 -13.01 21.31
N GLN A 118 8.07 -11.80 21.71
CA GLN A 118 6.76 -11.49 22.27
C GLN A 118 5.75 -11.26 21.15
N TRP A 119 5.16 -12.34 20.64
CA TRP A 119 4.09 -12.30 19.67
C TRP A 119 2.76 -11.91 20.32
N VAL A 120 2.09 -10.92 19.78
CA VAL A 120 0.77 -10.45 20.25
C VAL A 120 -0.29 -10.88 19.24
N PRO A 121 -1.40 -11.52 19.69
CA PRO A 121 -2.49 -11.88 18.80
C PRO A 121 -3.15 -10.65 18.15
N LEU A 122 -3.16 -10.59 16.81
CA LEU A 122 -3.86 -9.57 16.02
C LEU A 122 -5.19 -10.10 15.47
N LEU A 123 -5.16 -11.33 14.94
CA LEU A 123 -6.33 -12.06 14.47
C LEU A 123 -6.37 -13.41 15.21
N PRO A 124 -7.42 -13.69 15.99
CA PRO A 124 -7.60 -15.02 16.58
C PRO A 124 -7.83 -16.07 15.50
N GLU A 125 -7.91 -17.33 15.86
CA GLU A 125 -8.19 -18.39 14.91
C GLU A 125 -9.58 -18.19 14.28
N MET A 126 -9.60 -17.97 12.95
CA MET A 126 -10.79 -17.67 12.16
C MET A 126 -10.95 -18.70 11.04
N PRO A 127 -12.19 -19.14 10.74
CA PRO A 127 -12.45 -20.06 9.64
C PRO A 127 -12.19 -19.38 8.29
N LEU A 128 -11.71 -20.18 7.33
CA LEU A 128 -11.51 -19.76 5.93
C LEU A 128 -12.51 -20.48 5.01
N ALA A 129 -12.93 -19.77 3.97
CA ALA A 129 -13.59 -20.38 2.82
C ALA A 129 -12.56 -20.62 1.71
N GLY A 130 -12.70 -21.76 1.00
CA GLY A 130 -11.85 -22.06 -0.15
C GLY A 130 -12.26 -21.29 -1.41
N ASP A 131 -11.32 -21.09 -2.33
CA ASP A 131 -11.51 -20.37 -3.60
C ASP A 131 -12.19 -18.99 -3.39
N SER A 132 -11.74 -18.25 -2.38
CA SER A 132 -12.41 -17.04 -1.90
C SER A 132 -11.43 -16.01 -1.36
N GLN A 133 -11.84 -14.76 -1.32
CA GLN A 133 -11.19 -13.74 -0.51
C GLN A 133 -11.85 -13.68 0.87
N ASN A 134 -11.06 -13.79 1.92
CA ASN A 134 -11.50 -13.82 3.31
C ASN A 134 -11.01 -12.55 4.02
N PRO A 135 -11.84 -11.48 4.08
CA PRO A 135 -11.47 -10.23 4.76
C PRO A 135 -11.74 -10.33 6.27
N PHE A 136 -10.77 -9.87 7.06
CA PHE A 136 -10.86 -9.82 8.51
C PHE A 136 -10.41 -8.44 9.02
N PRO A 137 -11.29 -7.66 9.66
CA PRO A 137 -10.90 -6.42 10.34
C PRO A 137 -10.04 -6.75 11.57
N ILE A 138 -9.08 -5.87 11.87
CA ILE A 138 -8.19 -5.98 13.03
C ILE A 138 -8.32 -4.72 13.88
N HIS A 139 -8.47 -4.90 15.20
CA HIS A 139 -8.64 -3.83 16.18
C HIS A 139 -7.42 -3.80 17.13
N TYR A 140 -6.26 -3.50 16.58
CA TYR A 140 -5.02 -3.37 17.32
C TYR A 140 -4.41 -2.00 17.02
N GLU A 141 -4.06 -1.23 18.05
CA GLU A 141 -3.69 0.18 17.90
C GLU A 141 -2.18 0.43 17.95
N GLU A 142 -1.37 -0.62 18.17
CA GLU A 142 0.06 -0.46 18.27
C GLU A 142 0.75 -0.72 16.91
N ARG A 143 1.93 -0.14 16.76
CA ARG A 143 2.78 -0.33 15.58
C ARG A 143 3.30 -1.77 15.49
N VAL A 144 3.28 -2.34 14.31
CA VAL A 144 3.76 -3.69 13.98
C VAL A 144 4.82 -3.61 12.88
N THR A 145 5.84 -4.46 12.95
CA THR A 145 6.89 -4.58 11.93
C THR A 145 6.91 -5.95 11.26
N ASP A 146 6.56 -6.99 12.00
CA ASP A 146 6.61 -8.39 11.55
C ASP A 146 5.35 -9.13 11.98
N LEU A 147 4.91 -10.08 11.16
CA LEU A 147 3.73 -10.92 11.39
C LEU A 147 4.14 -12.39 11.42
N ARG A 148 3.44 -13.17 12.25
CA ARG A 148 3.43 -14.62 12.15
C ARG A 148 2.05 -15.08 11.69
N PHE A 149 1.96 -15.50 10.43
CA PHE A 149 0.75 -16.03 9.82
C PHE A 149 0.72 -17.54 10.02
N LYS A 150 -0.35 -18.06 10.61
CA LYS A 150 -0.57 -19.47 10.89
C LYS A 150 -1.76 -19.99 10.12
N ILE A 151 -1.65 -21.20 9.62
CA ILE A 151 -2.72 -21.92 8.90
C ILE A 151 -2.96 -23.26 9.58
N PHE A 152 -4.22 -23.67 9.69
CA PHE A 152 -4.62 -24.84 10.45
C PHE A 152 -5.41 -25.83 9.60
N PRO A 153 -5.05 -27.13 9.57
CA PRO A 153 -3.77 -27.65 10.06
C PRO A 153 -2.62 -27.38 9.08
N ASP A 154 -2.92 -27.32 7.78
CA ASP A 154 -2.05 -27.17 6.62
C ASP A 154 -2.86 -26.66 5.44
N GLY A 155 -2.22 -26.43 4.28
CA GLY A 155 -2.91 -26.14 3.03
C GLY A 155 -2.25 -25.03 2.23
N GLY A 156 -3.04 -24.45 1.32
CA GLY A 156 -2.57 -23.41 0.40
C GLY A 156 -3.33 -22.10 0.54
N VAL A 157 -2.58 -21.00 0.45
CA VAL A 157 -3.07 -19.63 0.43
C VAL A 157 -2.45 -18.91 -0.76
N ALA A 158 -3.30 -18.36 -1.64
CA ALA A 158 -2.85 -17.70 -2.85
C ALA A 158 -2.14 -16.39 -2.56
N ARG A 159 -2.78 -15.51 -1.76
CA ARG A 159 -2.21 -14.20 -1.38
C ARG A 159 -2.61 -13.84 0.05
N LEU A 160 -1.76 -13.04 0.67
CA LEU A 160 -2.07 -12.32 1.90
C LEU A 160 -1.89 -10.82 1.65
N ARG A 161 -2.89 -10.03 2.01
CA ARG A 161 -2.83 -8.56 2.01
C ARG A 161 -3.01 -8.06 3.43
N VAL A 162 -2.21 -7.08 3.81
CA VAL A 162 -2.17 -6.53 5.17
C VAL A 162 -2.37 -5.02 5.09
N TYR A 163 -3.58 -4.58 5.27
CA TYR A 163 -3.95 -3.17 5.14
C TYR A 163 -3.81 -2.42 6.45
N GLY A 164 -3.24 -1.23 6.39
CA GLY A 164 -3.06 -0.44 7.60
C GLY A 164 -2.55 0.98 7.37
N GLU A 165 -2.35 1.65 8.49
CA GLU A 165 -1.82 3.00 8.56
C GLU A 165 -0.31 2.94 8.77
N VAL A 166 0.46 3.53 7.87
CA VAL A 166 1.93 3.57 7.97
C VAL A 166 2.34 4.46 9.14
N VAL A 167 3.23 3.95 9.99
CA VAL A 167 3.80 4.69 11.12
C VAL A 167 5.33 4.77 10.96
N PRO A 168 5.83 5.81 10.26
CA PRO A 168 7.26 5.97 10.01
C PRO A 168 8.02 6.40 11.28
N ASP A 169 9.32 6.21 11.29
CA ASP A 169 10.21 6.80 12.31
C ASP A 169 10.47 8.28 11.99
N TRP A 170 9.61 9.15 12.51
CA TRP A 170 9.69 10.58 12.30
C TRP A 170 10.96 11.19 12.90
N ASP A 171 11.50 10.63 13.97
CA ASP A 171 12.73 11.12 14.58
C ASP A 171 13.94 10.80 13.71
N GLN A 172 13.95 9.65 13.06
CA GLN A 172 14.96 9.32 12.06
C GLN A 172 14.87 10.25 10.85
N LEU A 173 13.65 10.49 10.32
CA LEU A 173 13.44 11.40 9.20
C LEU A 173 13.89 12.83 9.51
N LYS A 174 13.59 13.33 10.71
CA LYS A 174 14.05 14.66 11.17
C LYS A 174 15.58 14.72 11.29
N ARG A 175 16.21 13.68 11.84
CA ARG A 175 17.68 13.61 11.97
C ARG A 175 18.41 13.57 10.63
N ALA A 176 17.78 12.96 9.60
CA ALA A 176 18.35 12.93 8.25
C ALA A 176 18.45 14.32 7.62
N GLY A 177 17.61 15.26 8.05
CA GLY A 177 17.59 16.64 7.58
C GLY A 177 17.08 16.79 6.14
N GLY A 178 17.01 18.05 5.68
CA GLY A 178 16.52 18.35 4.33
C GLY A 178 15.00 18.32 4.21
N TYR A 179 14.51 18.31 2.97
CA TYR A 179 13.08 18.22 2.69
C TYR A 179 12.62 16.76 2.74
N ILE A 180 11.47 16.54 3.36
CA ILE A 180 10.79 15.24 3.43
C ILE A 180 9.71 15.22 2.34
N ASP A 181 9.55 14.10 1.64
CA ASP A 181 8.38 13.91 0.77
C ASP A 181 7.14 13.67 1.64
N LEU A 182 6.36 14.74 1.85
CA LEU A 182 5.18 14.73 2.71
C LEU A 182 4.04 13.89 2.12
N ALA A 183 4.05 13.67 0.80
CA ALA A 183 3.04 12.87 0.09
C ALA A 183 3.45 11.41 -0.12
N ALA A 184 4.60 10.98 0.35
CA ALA A 184 5.05 9.61 0.18
C ALA A 184 4.31 8.63 1.10
N ALA A 185 3.90 7.47 0.56
CA ALA A 185 3.26 6.40 1.33
C ALA A 185 4.15 5.93 2.49
N GLU A 186 5.45 5.79 2.26
CA GLU A 186 6.44 5.42 3.28
C GLU A 186 6.56 6.43 4.42
N ASN A 187 6.12 7.66 4.20
CA ASN A 187 6.05 8.70 5.22
C ASN A 187 4.63 8.89 5.79
N GLY A 188 3.73 7.91 5.56
CA GLY A 188 2.39 7.90 6.15
C GLY A 188 1.32 8.67 5.37
N ALA A 189 1.61 9.12 4.15
CA ALA A 189 0.60 9.72 3.29
C ALA A 189 -0.39 8.69 2.74
N LEU A 190 -1.60 9.14 2.44
CA LEU A 190 -2.69 8.30 1.93
C LEU A 190 -3.53 9.07 0.91
N VAL A 191 -3.84 8.48 -0.24
CA VAL A 191 -4.83 9.04 -1.16
C VAL A 191 -6.23 8.65 -0.67
N LEU A 192 -6.94 9.61 -0.08
CA LEU A 192 -8.24 9.38 0.55
C LEU A 192 -9.34 9.08 -0.47
N SER A 193 -9.36 9.85 -1.56
CA SER A 193 -10.37 9.73 -2.61
C SER A 193 -9.84 10.25 -3.94
N CYS A 194 -10.51 9.86 -5.03
CA CYS A 194 -10.24 10.37 -6.36
C CYS A 194 -11.53 10.34 -7.20
N SER A 195 -11.56 11.13 -8.28
CA SER A 195 -12.69 11.18 -9.22
C SER A 195 -12.83 9.89 -10.04
N ASP A 196 -11.70 9.28 -10.42
CA ASP A 196 -11.63 8.06 -11.21
C ASP A 196 -10.28 7.37 -11.01
N MET A 197 -10.25 6.03 -11.10
CA MET A 197 -9.03 5.21 -11.07
C MET A 197 -9.21 3.93 -11.91
N PHE A 198 -9.83 4.09 -13.06
CA PHE A 198 -10.27 2.95 -13.88
C PHE A 198 -9.12 2.10 -14.40
N PHE A 199 -8.03 2.71 -14.87
CA PHE A 199 -6.86 2.00 -15.41
C PHE A 199 -5.73 1.83 -14.40
N GLY A 200 -5.56 2.79 -13.48
CA GLY A 200 -4.47 2.78 -12.49
C GLY A 200 -4.92 3.24 -11.11
N HIS A 201 -4.58 2.46 -10.09
CA HIS A 201 -5.02 2.71 -8.72
C HIS A 201 -4.47 4.04 -8.17
N ARG A 202 -5.30 4.78 -7.42
CA ARG A 202 -4.97 6.11 -6.86
C ARG A 202 -3.69 6.12 -6.01
N HIS A 203 -3.43 5.05 -5.23
CA HIS A 203 -2.24 4.99 -4.38
C HIS A 203 -0.93 4.91 -5.18
N ASN A 204 -0.96 4.55 -6.46
CA ASN A 204 0.23 4.57 -7.29
C ASN A 204 0.91 5.96 -7.35
N LEU A 205 0.13 7.05 -7.19
CA LEU A 205 0.67 8.42 -7.13
C LEU A 205 1.76 8.60 -6.07
N ILE A 206 1.58 7.95 -4.92
CA ILE A 206 2.38 8.19 -3.71
C ILE A 206 3.34 7.04 -3.37
N MET A 207 3.34 5.97 -4.18
CA MET A 207 4.23 4.82 -3.95
C MET A 207 5.71 5.20 -4.09
N PRO A 208 6.63 4.56 -3.35
CA PRO A 208 8.05 4.85 -3.40
C PRO A 208 8.66 4.56 -4.77
N GLY A 209 9.83 5.12 -5.01
CA GLY A 209 10.59 4.92 -6.23
C GLY A 209 9.92 5.47 -7.48
N ARG A 210 10.40 5.03 -8.63
CA ARG A 210 9.85 5.37 -9.96
C ARG A 210 8.87 4.32 -10.42
N ALA A 211 7.91 4.72 -11.27
CA ALA A 211 7.03 3.77 -11.93
C ALA A 211 7.82 2.86 -12.89
N LEU A 212 7.48 1.59 -12.91
CA LEU A 212 8.09 0.60 -13.81
C LEU A 212 7.47 0.64 -15.21
N ASN A 213 6.18 0.95 -15.29
CA ASN A 213 5.39 1.02 -16.51
C ASN A 213 4.11 1.84 -16.26
N MET A 214 3.20 1.92 -17.25
CA MET A 214 1.94 2.67 -17.12
C MET A 214 1.03 2.14 -16.01
N SER A 215 0.92 0.81 -15.85
CA SER A 215 0.03 0.22 -14.84
C SER A 215 0.47 0.49 -13.41
N ASP A 216 1.69 1.01 -13.24
CA ASP A 216 2.26 1.45 -11.97
C ASP A 216 2.03 2.96 -11.69
N GLY A 217 1.19 3.63 -12.47
CA GLY A 217 0.72 5.00 -12.27
C GLY A 217 -0.76 5.06 -11.89
N TRP A 218 -1.21 6.24 -11.47
CA TRP A 218 -2.64 6.56 -11.40
C TRP A 218 -3.11 6.95 -12.79
N GLU A 219 -4.15 6.31 -13.30
CA GLU A 219 -4.69 6.58 -14.63
C GLU A 219 -6.22 6.53 -14.63
N THR A 220 -6.81 7.62 -15.11
CA THR A 220 -8.25 7.78 -15.23
C THR A 220 -8.74 7.40 -16.64
N LYS A 221 -10.00 7.07 -16.77
CA LYS A 221 -10.62 6.88 -18.08
C LYS A 221 -10.75 8.20 -18.80
N ARG A 222 -10.77 8.15 -20.15
CA ARG A 222 -10.94 9.32 -20.98
C ARG A 222 -12.27 10.02 -20.69
N ARG A 223 -12.19 11.29 -20.30
CA ARG A 223 -13.34 12.16 -20.08
C ARG A 223 -13.86 12.73 -21.41
N ARG A 224 -15.13 12.47 -21.70
CA ARG A 224 -15.78 12.95 -22.93
C ARG A 224 -16.71 14.17 -22.69
N GLY A 225 -16.77 14.68 -21.49
CA GLY A 225 -17.59 15.82 -21.07
C GLY A 225 -16.77 16.89 -20.36
N PRO A 226 -17.39 17.98 -19.94
CA PRO A 226 -16.71 19.02 -19.17
C PRO A 226 -16.25 18.50 -17.81
N GLY A 227 -15.26 19.20 -17.23
CA GLY A 227 -14.68 18.86 -15.92
C GLY A 227 -13.23 18.39 -16.03
N HIS A 228 -12.75 17.85 -14.93
CA HIS A 228 -11.37 17.36 -14.80
C HIS A 228 -11.33 16.23 -13.77
N ASP A 229 -10.24 15.51 -13.72
CA ASP A 229 -10.02 14.46 -12.71
C ASP A 229 -9.12 14.97 -11.58
N TRP A 230 -9.30 14.39 -10.40
CA TRP A 230 -8.65 14.84 -9.18
C TRP A 230 -8.42 13.69 -8.20
N ALA A 231 -7.44 13.89 -7.31
CA ALA A 231 -7.18 13.04 -6.16
C ALA A 231 -6.99 13.91 -4.91
N ILE A 232 -7.53 13.45 -3.76
CA ILE A 232 -7.32 14.08 -2.45
C ILE A 232 -6.34 13.24 -1.66
N ILE A 233 -5.27 13.86 -1.19
CA ILE A 233 -4.16 13.21 -0.53
C ILE A 233 -4.03 13.78 0.88
N LYS A 234 -4.08 12.92 1.90
CA LYS A 234 -3.66 13.24 3.26
C LYS A 234 -2.14 13.14 3.31
N LEU A 235 -1.46 14.16 3.77
CA LEU A 235 -0.02 14.14 4.00
C LEU A 235 0.31 13.27 5.21
N GLY A 236 1.50 12.70 5.25
CA GLY A 236 1.96 11.89 6.38
C GLY A 236 1.99 12.68 7.70
N ARG A 237 2.43 13.93 7.61
CA ARG A 237 2.29 14.96 8.65
C ARG A 237 2.06 16.32 8.03
N PRO A 238 1.45 17.27 8.76
CA PRO A 238 1.35 18.65 8.31
C PRO A 238 2.73 19.26 8.10
N GLY A 239 2.86 20.06 7.05
CA GLY A 239 4.13 20.70 6.71
C GLY A 239 4.00 21.84 5.70
N GLN A 240 5.09 22.56 5.51
CA GLN A 240 5.19 23.63 4.51
C GLN A 240 5.84 23.05 3.23
N ILE A 241 5.24 23.33 2.09
CA ILE A 241 5.64 22.77 0.79
C ILE A 241 6.69 23.67 0.16
N HIS A 242 7.79 23.09 -0.33
CA HIS A 242 8.90 23.82 -0.94
C HIS A 242 9.21 23.37 -2.36
N ARG A 243 8.87 22.12 -2.72
CA ARG A 243 9.06 21.59 -4.08
C ARG A 243 8.00 20.56 -4.40
N VAL A 244 7.56 20.52 -5.63
CA VAL A 244 6.63 19.53 -6.16
C VAL A 244 7.24 18.85 -7.38
N GLU A 245 7.11 17.53 -7.47
CA GLU A 245 7.43 16.76 -8.67
C GLU A 245 6.15 16.09 -9.18
N VAL A 246 5.85 16.30 -10.46
CA VAL A 246 4.78 15.60 -11.19
C VAL A 246 5.43 14.78 -12.29
N ASP A 247 5.36 13.46 -12.16
CA ASP A 247 5.99 12.51 -13.08
C ASP A 247 4.95 11.89 -14.03
N THR A 248 5.05 12.17 -15.32
CA THR A 248 4.24 11.56 -16.38
C THR A 248 4.98 10.45 -17.13
N SER A 249 6.07 9.90 -16.57
CA SER A 249 6.82 8.80 -17.16
C SER A 249 5.88 7.66 -17.59
N HIS A 250 6.17 7.03 -18.73
CA HIS A 250 5.37 6.01 -19.39
C HIS A 250 4.08 6.49 -20.06
N PHE A 251 3.49 7.60 -19.66
CA PHE A 251 2.30 8.20 -20.28
C PHE A 251 2.70 9.05 -21.48
N LYS A 252 2.67 8.47 -22.68
CA LYS A 252 3.13 9.13 -23.92
C LYS A 252 2.00 9.79 -24.69
N GLY A 253 0.83 9.17 -24.76
CA GLY A 253 -0.34 9.67 -25.48
C GLY A 253 -1.54 10.00 -24.59
N ASN A 254 -1.51 9.56 -23.37
CA ASN A 254 -2.58 9.64 -22.36
C ASN A 254 -2.14 10.38 -21.09
N PHE A 255 -1.16 11.29 -21.21
CA PHE A 255 -0.78 12.20 -20.13
C PHE A 255 -1.76 13.38 -20.05
N PRO A 256 -1.97 14.00 -18.88
CA PRO A 256 -2.79 15.19 -18.73
C PRO A 256 -2.18 16.41 -19.44
N GLU A 257 -3.02 17.25 -20.06
CA GLU A 257 -2.56 18.51 -20.66
C GLU A 257 -1.93 19.45 -19.64
N SER A 258 -2.51 19.49 -18.43
CA SER A 258 -2.05 20.35 -17.34
C SER A 258 -2.45 19.76 -15.97
N CYS A 259 -1.83 20.27 -14.92
CA CYS A 259 -2.19 19.96 -13.53
C CYS A 259 -2.36 21.24 -12.70
N LEU A 260 -3.02 21.10 -11.55
CA LEU A 260 -3.19 22.10 -10.50
C LEU A 260 -2.99 21.41 -9.15
N LEU A 261 -2.27 22.04 -8.24
CA LEU A 261 -2.15 21.56 -6.87
C LEU A 261 -2.66 22.61 -5.90
N GLU A 262 -3.54 22.17 -5.01
CA GLU A 262 -4.11 22.99 -3.95
C GLU A 262 -3.89 22.29 -2.61
N ALA A 263 -3.81 23.07 -1.55
CA ALA A 263 -3.61 22.57 -0.20
C ALA A 263 -4.64 23.15 0.79
N CYS A 264 -4.89 22.44 1.85
CA CYS A 264 -5.59 22.95 3.02
C CYS A 264 -5.01 22.36 4.31
N ASN A 265 -5.24 23.06 5.42
CA ASN A 265 -4.98 22.51 6.76
C ASN A 265 -6.33 22.07 7.36
N ALA A 266 -6.61 20.77 7.27
CA ALA A 266 -7.85 20.16 7.73
C ALA A 266 -7.56 19.02 8.73
N THR A 267 -6.54 19.20 9.56
CA THR A 267 -6.16 18.21 10.59
C THR A 267 -7.34 17.89 11.50
N GLY A 268 -7.67 16.59 11.62
CA GLY A 268 -8.77 16.10 12.46
C GLY A 268 -10.17 16.17 11.83
N LEU A 269 -10.30 16.68 10.60
CA LEU A 269 -11.59 16.66 9.89
C LEU A 269 -11.83 15.31 9.20
N PRO A 270 -13.10 14.84 9.13
CA PRO A 270 -13.45 13.66 8.37
C PRO A 270 -13.13 13.82 6.88
N ALA A 271 -12.72 12.72 6.22
CA ALA A 271 -12.34 12.73 4.80
C ALA A 271 -13.51 13.20 3.89
N GLU A 272 -14.77 12.94 4.28
CA GLU A 272 -15.96 13.33 3.55
C GLU A 272 -16.08 14.86 3.41
N THR A 273 -15.63 15.62 4.42
CA THR A 273 -15.68 17.09 4.40
C THR A 273 -14.73 17.70 3.37
N LEU A 274 -13.67 16.96 2.98
CA LEU A 274 -12.68 17.43 2.01
C LEU A 274 -13.18 17.44 0.57
N THR A 275 -14.24 16.69 0.29
CA THR A 275 -14.92 16.69 -1.02
C THR A 275 -16.03 17.73 -1.10
N ASP A 276 -16.36 18.35 0.05
CA ASP A 276 -17.37 19.40 0.10
C ASP A 276 -16.82 20.71 -0.51
N LEU A 277 -17.69 21.44 -1.20
CA LEU A 277 -17.41 22.75 -1.77
C LEU A 277 -17.07 23.81 -0.71
N SER A 278 -17.45 23.57 0.54
CA SER A 278 -17.16 24.46 1.68
C SER A 278 -15.71 24.43 2.13
N THR A 279 -14.91 23.40 1.75
CA THR A 279 -13.49 23.34 2.10
C THR A 279 -12.69 24.40 1.37
N ALA A 280 -12.04 25.30 2.13
CA ALA A 280 -11.19 26.34 1.58
C ALA A 280 -9.84 25.74 1.11
N TRP A 281 -9.72 25.54 -0.18
CA TRP A 281 -8.48 25.12 -0.81
C TRP A 281 -7.66 26.34 -1.26
N THR A 282 -6.37 26.36 -0.92
CA THR A 282 -5.41 27.39 -1.34
C THR A 282 -4.51 26.83 -2.44
N THR A 283 -4.36 27.57 -3.53
CA THR A 283 -3.49 27.16 -4.63
C THR A 283 -2.02 27.13 -4.19
N VAL A 284 -1.36 26.00 -4.42
CA VAL A 284 0.09 25.77 -4.22
C VAL A 284 0.81 25.84 -5.56
N LEU A 285 0.37 25.08 -6.57
CA LEU A 285 0.88 25.16 -7.94
C LEU A 285 -0.28 25.58 -8.84
N PRO A 286 -0.25 26.77 -9.43
CA PRO A 286 -1.24 27.19 -10.42
C PRO A 286 -1.34 26.21 -11.59
N ARG A 287 -2.45 26.25 -12.32
CA ARG A 287 -2.62 25.37 -13.47
C ARG A 287 -1.44 25.49 -14.44
N THR A 288 -0.65 24.43 -14.53
CA THR A 288 0.61 24.37 -15.26
C THR A 288 0.59 23.23 -16.28
N LYS A 289 1.07 23.50 -17.50
CA LYS A 289 1.15 22.51 -18.57
C LYS A 289 2.13 21.40 -18.24
N LEU A 290 1.77 20.17 -18.63
CA LEU A 290 2.61 18.99 -18.54
C LEU A 290 3.06 18.55 -19.94
N GLN A 291 4.09 17.71 -19.97
CA GLN A 291 4.61 17.06 -21.16
C GLN A 291 4.51 15.54 -21.02
N ALA A 292 4.48 14.86 -22.15
CA ALA A 292 4.45 13.41 -22.21
C ALA A 292 5.76 12.82 -21.67
N HIS A 293 5.66 11.73 -20.91
CA HIS A 293 6.81 10.92 -20.48
C HIS A 293 7.95 11.75 -19.86
N THR A 294 7.59 12.72 -19.00
CA THR A 294 8.51 13.71 -18.44
C THR A 294 8.34 13.85 -16.94
N ARG A 295 9.43 14.07 -16.22
CA ARG A 295 9.42 14.50 -14.81
C ARG A 295 9.46 16.03 -14.77
N HIS A 296 8.46 16.63 -14.15
CA HIS A 296 8.35 18.06 -13.97
C HIS A 296 8.68 18.41 -12.53
N PHE A 297 9.52 19.42 -12.34
CA PHE A 297 9.92 19.89 -11.01
C PHE A 297 9.52 21.36 -10.89
N PHE A 298 8.81 21.68 -9.84
CA PHE A 298 8.29 23.01 -9.55
C PHE A 298 8.79 23.45 -8.17
N ASP A 299 9.44 24.59 -8.11
CA ASP A 299 9.87 25.25 -6.87
C ASP A 299 9.61 26.77 -6.94
N GLN A 300 9.96 27.43 -8.04
CA GLN A 300 9.77 28.85 -8.24
C GLN A 300 8.33 29.24 -8.60
N GLU A 301 7.57 28.30 -9.15
CA GLU A 301 6.17 28.47 -9.54
C GLU A 301 5.21 28.29 -8.37
N LEU A 302 5.71 27.82 -7.23
CA LEU A 302 4.87 27.52 -6.06
C LEU A 302 4.45 28.83 -5.36
N LEU A 303 3.19 28.85 -4.96
CA LEU A 303 2.62 29.89 -4.13
C LEU A 303 2.64 29.41 -2.66
N ASP A 304 2.88 30.33 -1.73
CA ASP A 304 2.83 30.01 -0.30
C ASP A 304 1.37 29.76 0.13
N ALA A 305 1.08 28.53 0.50
CA ALA A 305 -0.22 28.14 1.04
C ALA A 305 -0.19 27.90 2.55
N GLY A 306 0.93 28.23 3.21
CA GLY A 306 1.13 27.96 4.63
C GLY A 306 1.28 26.47 4.94
N VAL A 307 0.94 26.09 6.18
CA VAL A 307 0.99 24.69 6.62
C VAL A 307 -0.16 23.90 6.00
N ALA A 308 0.18 22.85 5.28
CA ALA A 308 -0.75 21.93 4.63
C ALA A 308 -0.82 20.60 5.38
N SER A 309 -2.00 20.03 5.53
CA SER A 309 -2.22 18.66 5.97
C SER A 309 -2.83 17.77 4.87
N HIS A 310 -3.48 18.40 3.89
CA HIS A 310 -4.12 17.73 2.76
C HIS A 310 -3.85 18.46 1.45
N LEU A 311 -3.86 17.71 0.35
CA LEU A 311 -3.69 18.21 -1.00
C LEU A 311 -4.88 17.80 -1.87
N ARG A 312 -5.26 18.64 -2.82
CA ARG A 312 -6.08 18.29 -3.96
C ARG A 312 -5.23 18.43 -5.23
N PHE A 313 -4.91 17.30 -5.83
CA PHE A 313 -4.19 17.24 -7.10
C PHE A 313 -5.19 17.05 -8.23
N SER A 314 -5.29 18.05 -9.10
CA SER A 314 -6.21 18.06 -10.24
C SER A 314 -5.44 17.92 -11.55
N ILE A 315 -5.94 17.10 -12.46
CA ILE A 315 -5.40 16.87 -13.80
C ILE A 315 -6.45 17.22 -14.87
N PHE A 316 -6.03 17.82 -15.97
CA PHE A 316 -6.94 18.33 -16.99
C PHE A 316 -6.66 17.74 -18.38
N PRO A 317 -7.69 17.25 -19.13
CA PRO A 317 -9.02 16.92 -18.60
C PRO A 317 -9.01 15.60 -17.82
N ASP A 318 -8.13 14.67 -18.18
CA ASP A 318 -7.95 13.31 -17.70
C ASP A 318 -6.54 12.81 -18.01
N GLY A 319 -6.21 11.58 -17.68
CA GLY A 319 -4.97 10.94 -18.11
C GLY A 319 -4.24 10.19 -16.99
N GLY A 320 -2.94 9.95 -17.21
CA GLY A 320 -2.12 9.20 -16.29
C GLY A 320 -0.95 10.01 -15.74
N VAL A 321 -0.70 9.81 -14.44
CA VAL A 321 0.43 10.36 -13.69
C VAL A 321 1.11 9.22 -12.94
N SER A 322 2.40 9.05 -13.17
CA SER A 322 3.19 7.98 -12.57
C SER A 322 3.41 8.21 -11.08
N ARG A 323 3.83 9.44 -10.71
CA ARG A 323 4.12 9.82 -9.32
C ARG A 323 3.83 11.29 -9.08
N LEU A 324 3.42 11.58 -7.87
CA LEU A 324 3.41 12.92 -7.29
C LEU A 324 4.34 12.90 -6.07
N ARG A 325 5.27 13.85 -5.98
CA ARG A 325 6.12 14.07 -4.81
C ARG A 325 5.95 15.49 -4.31
N VAL A 326 5.89 15.64 -3.00
CA VAL A 326 5.67 16.94 -2.37
C VAL A 326 6.69 17.10 -1.25
N TYR A 327 7.78 17.74 -1.57
CA TYR A 327 8.89 17.94 -0.65
C TYR A 327 8.68 19.19 0.21
N GLY A 328 8.84 19.03 1.51
CA GLY A 328 8.60 20.11 2.46
C GLY A 328 9.29 19.91 3.80
N THR A 329 9.03 20.85 4.70
CA THR A 329 9.44 20.80 6.11
C THR A 329 8.22 20.50 6.97
N LEU A 330 8.42 19.74 8.06
CA LEU A 330 7.34 19.46 8.99
C LEU A 330 6.92 20.75 9.73
N ALA A 331 5.64 20.92 9.98
CA ALA A 331 5.16 21.91 10.93
C ALA A 331 5.62 21.51 12.35
N GLU A 332 5.95 22.51 13.15
CA GLU A 332 6.32 22.33 14.56
C GLU A 332 5.14 21.91 15.43
#